data_199bede73b88d680858a763499843a37
#
_entry.id   199bede73b88d680858a763499843a37
#
_cell.length_a   1.000
_cell.length_b   1.000
_cell.length_c   1.000
_cell.angle_alpha   90.00
_cell.angle_beta   90.00
_cell.angle_gamma   90.00
#
_symmetry.space_group_name_H-M   'P 1'
#
loop_
_entity.id
_entity.type
_entity.pdbx_description
1 polymer ?
#
loop_
_entity_poly.entity_id
_entity_poly.type
_entity_poly.pdbx_seq_one_letter_code
_entity_poly.pdbx_strand_id
1 'polypeptide(L)'
;MKAAIIGHGKMGREIEKILLERGHRIGAVIDEANASELDAAHLAGIDVALEFTTPDAAYGNIRACIDAGIPVVSGTTGWTNRLEELRSYCREKGGALFYLSLIHI
;
A
#
# COMPACT_ATOMS: atom_id res chain seq x y z
N MET A 1 -6.39 0.32 -14.85
CA MET A 1 -6.01 0.85 -13.52
C MET A 1 -4.50 0.76 -13.35
N LYS A 2 -3.90 1.77 -12.78
CA LYS A 2 -2.46 1.81 -12.56
C LYS A 2 -2.19 1.67 -11.06
N ALA A 3 -1.43 0.65 -10.68
CA ALA A 3 -1.23 0.30 -9.29
C ALA A 3 0.23 0.48 -8.86
N ALA A 4 0.43 0.78 -7.58
CA ALA A 4 1.74 0.71 -6.95
C ALA A 4 1.76 -0.52 -6.04
N ILE A 5 2.86 -1.26 -6.06
CA ILE A 5 3.08 -2.40 -5.19
C ILE A 5 4.08 -1.97 -4.13
N ILE A 6 3.68 -2.02 -2.88
CA ILE A 6 4.57 -1.70 -1.77
C ILE A 6 4.87 -2.99 -1.01
N GLY A 7 6.10 -3.44 -1.10
CA GLY A 7 6.52 -4.76 -0.65
C GLY A 7 6.63 -5.71 -1.83
N HIS A 8 7.84 -6.08 -2.21
CA HIS A 8 8.08 -6.93 -3.36
C HIS A 8 8.65 -8.29 -2.97
N GLY A 9 8.10 -8.86 -1.88
CA GLY A 9 8.38 -10.23 -1.48
C GLY A 9 7.47 -11.19 -2.25
N LYS A 10 7.25 -12.37 -1.70
CA LYS A 10 6.46 -13.41 -2.38
C LYS A 10 5.05 -12.93 -2.72
N MET A 11 4.34 -12.35 -1.76
CA MET A 11 2.97 -11.89 -1.97
C MET A 11 2.91 -10.73 -2.98
N GLY A 12 3.83 -9.77 -2.86
CA GLY A 12 3.85 -8.64 -3.78
C GLY A 12 4.10 -9.08 -5.22
N ARG A 13 4.98 -10.04 -5.42
CA ARG A 13 5.26 -10.57 -6.76
C ARG A 13 4.08 -11.32 -7.35
N GLU A 14 3.35 -12.09 -6.53
CA GLU A 14 2.15 -12.78 -6.97
C GLU A 14 1.06 -11.79 -7.39
N ILE A 15 0.88 -10.74 -6.62
CA ILE A 15 -0.11 -9.72 -6.92
C ILE A 15 0.25 -8.96 -8.19
N GLU A 16 1.53 -8.64 -8.37
CA GLU A 16 2.02 -8.00 -9.58
C GLU A 16 1.67 -8.85 -10.80
N LYS A 17 1.95 -10.15 -10.73
CA LYS A 17 1.66 -11.08 -11.82
C LYS A 17 0.17 -11.08 -12.16
N ILE A 18 -0.68 -11.19 -11.15
CA ILE A 18 -2.13 -11.24 -11.35
C ILE A 18 -2.65 -9.94 -11.99
N LEU A 19 -2.17 -8.80 -11.51
CA LEU A 19 -2.58 -7.51 -12.06
C LEU A 19 -2.20 -7.38 -13.54
N LEU A 20 -0.98 -7.78 -13.88
CA LEU A 20 -0.54 -7.74 -15.27
C LEU A 20 -1.35 -8.68 -16.15
N GLU A 21 -1.66 -9.89 -15.67
CA GLU A 21 -2.49 -10.85 -16.40
C GLU A 21 -3.90 -10.31 -16.65
N ARG A 22 -4.39 -9.46 -15.76
CA ARG A 22 -5.74 -8.86 -15.87
C ARG A 22 -5.75 -7.53 -16.61
N GLY A 23 -4.63 -7.16 -17.21
CA GLY A 23 -4.55 -5.96 -18.05
C GLY A 23 -4.32 -4.65 -17.30
N HIS A 24 -4.00 -4.71 -16.02
CA HIS A 24 -3.66 -3.51 -15.26
C HIS A 24 -2.19 -3.16 -15.43
N ARG A 25 -1.83 -1.94 -15.12
CA ARG A 25 -0.44 -1.49 -15.22
C ARG A 25 0.16 -1.31 -13.83
N ILE A 26 1.45 -1.59 -13.72
CA ILE A 26 2.21 -1.38 -12.50
C ILE A 26 3.02 -0.10 -12.69
N GLY A 27 2.70 0.93 -11.94
CA GLY A 27 3.36 2.23 -12.05
C GLY A 27 4.54 2.41 -11.12
N ALA A 28 4.60 1.64 -10.03
CA ALA A 28 5.69 1.71 -9.08
C ALA A 28 5.77 0.41 -8.30
N VAL A 29 6.99 -0.01 -7.98
CA VAL A 29 7.26 -1.14 -7.08
C VAL A 29 8.21 -0.61 -6.02
N ILE A 30 7.76 -0.60 -4.78
CA ILE A 30 8.51 -0.06 -3.66
C ILE A 30 8.90 -1.20 -2.72
N ASP A 31 10.19 -1.28 -2.40
CA ASP A 31 10.71 -2.23 -1.42
C ASP A 31 11.69 -1.50 -0.49
N GLU A 32 12.46 -2.24 0.30
CA GLU A 32 13.40 -1.64 1.23
C GLU A 32 14.48 -0.81 0.53
N ALA A 33 14.86 -1.20 -0.67
CA ALA A 33 15.95 -0.54 -1.40
C ALA A 33 15.55 0.84 -1.91
N ASN A 34 14.27 1.04 -2.22
CA ASN A 34 13.79 2.31 -2.74
C ASN A 34 12.64 2.92 -1.92
N ALA A 35 12.60 2.63 -0.62
CA ALA A 35 11.56 3.12 0.28
C ALA A 35 11.47 4.65 0.29
N SER A 36 12.56 5.35 0.02
CA SER A 36 12.57 6.81 -0.05
C SER A 36 11.77 7.37 -1.24
N GLU A 37 11.43 6.52 -2.21
CA GLU A 37 10.62 6.92 -3.36
C GLU A 37 9.11 6.84 -3.09
N LEU A 38 8.72 6.50 -1.87
CA LEU A 38 7.32 6.42 -1.50
C LEU A 38 6.82 7.82 -1.13
N ASP A 39 6.57 8.62 -2.12
CA ASP A 39 6.13 10.01 -1.97
C ASP A 39 5.16 10.40 -3.10
N ALA A 40 4.59 11.59 -2.98
CA ALA A 40 3.59 12.05 -3.93
C ALA A 40 4.14 12.16 -5.36
N ALA A 41 5.41 12.54 -5.51
CA ALA A 41 5.99 12.70 -6.84
C ALA A 41 6.12 11.37 -7.57
N HIS A 42 6.61 10.34 -6.88
CA HIS A 42 6.77 9.01 -7.46
C HIS A 42 5.45 8.27 -7.63
N LEU A 43 4.43 8.63 -6.85
CA LEU A 43 3.12 8.01 -6.92
C LEU A 43 2.13 8.78 -7.80
N ALA A 44 2.59 9.79 -8.49
CA ALA A 44 1.72 10.58 -9.38
C ALA A 44 1.12 9.68 -10.46
N GLY A 45 -0.19 9.77 -10.65
CA GLY A 45 -0.90 8.95 -11.64
C GLY A 45 -1.25 7.54 -11.19
N ILE A 46 -0.89 7.17 -9.95
CA ILE A 46 -1.25 5.86 -9.40
C ILE A 46 -2.70 5.91 -8.90
N ASP A 47 -3.48 4.88 -9.25
CA ASP A 47 -4.88 4.79 -8.86
C ASP A 47 -5.07 4.14 -7.50
N VAL A 48 -4.20 3.18 -7.15
CA VAL A 48 -4.30 2.44 -5.89
C VAL A 48 -2.93 1.89 -5.50
N ALA A 49 -2.65 1.86 -4.21
CA ALA A 49 -1.46 1.22 -3.67
C ALA A 49 -1.85 -0.06 -2.95
N LEU A 50 -1.09 -1.12 -3.18
CA LEU A 50 -1.28 -2.42 -2.55
C LEU A 50 -0.06 -2.69 -1.67
N GLU A 51 -0.28 -2.75 -0.36
CA GLU A 51 0.80 -2.79 0.62
C GLU A 51 0.87 -4.17 1.30
N PHE A 52 2.01 -4.84 1.13
CA PHE A 52 2.28 -6.16 1.71
C PHE A 52 3.72 -6.17 2.19
N THR A 53 3.97 -5.59 3.35
CA THR A 53 5.31 -5.47 3.92
C THR A 53 5.39 -6.16 5.29
N THR A 54 6.12 -5.58 6.22
CA THR A 54 6.24 -6.08 7.58
C THR A 54 5.43 -5.18 8.52
N PRO A 55 5.06 -5.68 9.72
CA PRO A 55 4.35 -4.85 10.67
C PRO A 55 5.06 -3.53 11.00
N ASP A 56 6.38 -3.57 11.09
CA ASP A 56 7.17 -2.39 11.41
C ASP A 56 7.12 -1.33 10.31
N ALA A 57 7.04 -1.76 9.06
CA ALA A 57 7.04 -0.85 7.91
C ALA A 57 5.63 -0.39 7.51
N ALA A 58 4.61 -1.18 7.83
CA ALA A 58 3.25 -0.95 7.32
C ALA A 58 2.69 0.42 7.70
N TYR A 59 2.82 0.83 8.95
CA TYR A 59 2.28 2.09 9.40
C TYR A 59 2.81 3.27 8.57
N GLY A 60 4.13 3.35 8.42
CA GLY A 60 4.75 4.43 7.66
C GLY A 60 4.39 4.38 6.19
N ASN A 61 4.32 3.18 5.61
CA ASN A 61 3.97 3.01 4.21
C ASN A 61 2.52 3.44 3.94
N ILE A 62 1.60 3.04 4.80
CA ILE A 62 0.20 3.41 4.66
C ILE A 62 0.03 4.92 4.82
N ARG A 63 0.69 5.49 5.81
CA ARG A 63 0.63 6.93 6.04
C ARG A 63 1.15 7.72 4.84
N ALA A 64 2.25 7.26 4.25
CA ALA A 64 2.81 7.91 3.07
C ALA A 64 1.84 7.88 1.89
N CYS A 65 1.10 6.79 1.70
CA CYS A 65 0.08 6.71 0.67
C CYS A 65 -1.07 7.68 0.93
N ILE A 66 -1.51 7.77 2.17
CA ILE A 66 -2.56 8.72 2.55
C ILE A 66 -2.10 10.15 2.28
N ASP A 67 -0.86 10.48 2.65
CA ASP A 67 -0.29 11.80 2.40
C ASP A 67 -0.21 12.11 0.91
N ALA A 68 0.05 11.11 0.09
CA ALA A 68 0.11 11.27 -1.37
C ALA A 68 -1.27 11.31 -2.03
N GLY A 69 -2.34 11.11 -1.26
CA GLY A 69 -3.69 11.11 -1.80
C GLY A 69 -4.05 9.84 -2.55
N ILE A 70 -3.34 8.74 -2.30
CA ILE A 70 -3.54 7.47 -2.99
C ILE A 70 -4.33 6.52 -2.11
N PRO A 71 -5.45 5.95 -2.59
CA PRO A 71 -6.14 4.89 -1.86
C PRO A 71 -5.20 3.71 -1.63
N VAL A 72 -5.21 3.16 -0.43
CA VAL A 72 -4.29 2.07 -0.07
C VAL A 72 -5.05 0.87 0.47
N VAL A 73 -4.67 -0.31 -0.02
CA VAL A 73 -5.16 -1.60 0.48
C VAL A 73 -3.99 -2.29 1.15
N SER A 74 -4.10 -2.55 2.45
CA SER A 74 -3.04 -3.20 3.20
C SER A 74 -3.39 -4.63 3.55
N GLY A 75 -2.50 -5.56 3.21
CA GLY A 75 -2.59 -6.96 3.62
C GLY A 75 -1.56 -7.34 4.69
N THR A 76 -0.81 -6.37 5.19
CA THR A 76 0.17 -6.62 6.25
C THR A 76 -0.55 -6.79 7.57
N THR A 77 -0.22 -7.87 8.32
CA THR A 77 -0.78 -8.12 9.64
C THR A 77 0.17 -7.62 10.72
N GLY A 78 -0.32 -7.56 11.96
CA GLY A 78 0.52 -7.26 13.13
C GLY A 78 0.71 -5.78 13.45
N TRP A 79 0.13 -4.87 12.68
CA TRP A 79 0.24 -3.43 12.95
C TRP A 79 -1.08 -2.82 13.46
N THR A 80 -2.08 -3.63 13.69
CA THR A 80 -3.45 -3.16 13.97
C THR A 80 -3.61 -2.43 15.29
N ASN A 81 -2.61 -2.49 16.17
CA ASN A 81 -2.60 -1.67 17.37
C ASN A 81 -2.60 -0.17 17.07
N ARG A 82 -2.28 0.23 15.84
CA ARG A 82 -2.32 1.62 15.41
C ARG A 82 -3.38 1.88 14.34
N LEU A 83 -4.28 0.91 14.13
CA LEU A 83 -5.30 1.01 13.09
C LEU A 83 -6.22 2.21 13.27
N GLU A 84 -6.68 2.46 14.49
CA GLU A 84 -7.57 3.59 14.76
C GLU A 84 -6.89 4.93 14.51
N GLU A 85 -5.60 5.02 14.81
CA GLU A 85 -4.82 6.21 14.53
C GLU A 85 -4.76 6.48 13.03
N LEU A 86 -4.51 5.43 12.23
CA LEU A 86 -4.47 5.56 10.78
C LEU A 86 -5.85 5.86 10.18
N ARG A 87 -6.91 5.28 10.74
CA ARG A 87 -8.27 5.58 10.29
C ARG A 87 -8.62 7.04 10.51
N SER A 88 -8.28 7.58 11.68
CA SER A 88 -8.50 8.99 11.98
C SER A 88 -7.72 9.89 11.04
N TYR A 89 -6.45 9.56 10.82
CA TYR A 89 -5.60 10.31 9.91
C TYR A 89 -6.14 10.27 8.48
N CYS A 90 -6.60 9.11 8.05
CA CYS A 90 -7.18 8.94 6.73
C CYS A 90 -8.42 9.83 6.55
N ARG A 91 -9.28 9.88 7.56
CA ARG A 91 -10.47 10.75 7.53
C ARG A 91 -10.10 12.22 7.44
N GLU A 92 -9.10 12.65 8.20
CA GLU A 92 -8.62 14.03 8.16
C GLU A 92 -8.11 14.44 6.80
N LYS A 93 -7.46 13.52 6.10
CA LYS A 93 -6.86 13.78 4.79
C LYS A 93 -7.81 13.50 3.63
N GLY A 94 -9.01 12.99 3.90
CA GLY A 94 -9.93 12.62 2.84
C GLY A 94 -9.48 11.43 2.01
N GLY A 95 -8.66 10.56 2.59
CA GLY A 95 -8.12 9.40 1.90
C GLY A 95 -9.00 8.16 2.02
N ALA A 96 -8.48 7.04 1.53
CA ALA A 96 -9.16 5.75 1.62
C ALA A 96 -8.16 4.68 2.04
N LEU A 97 -8.54 3.91 3.05
CA LEU A 97 -7.72 2.82 3.58
C LEU A 97 -8.60 1.58 3.75
N PHE A 98 -8.18 0.50 3.11
CA PHE A 98 -8.81 -0.80 3.26
C PHE A 98 -7.80 -1.76 3.88
N TYR A 99 -8.16 -2.36 4.99
CA TYR A 99 -7.32 -3.34 5.67
C TYR A 99 -7.89 -4.74 5.44
N LEU A 100 -7.05 -5.63 4.92
CA LEU A 100 -7.41 -7.01 4.70
C LEU A 100 -6.83 -7.87 5.81
N SER A 101 -7.68 -8.51 6.58
CA SER A 101 -7.23 -9.44 7.60
C SER A 101 -7.16 -10.84 7.01
N LEU A 102 -5.98 -11.43 6.99
CA LEU A 102 -5.77 -12.79 6.49
C LEU A 102 -5.77 -13.82 7.64
N ILE A 103 -6.00 -13.36 8.85
CA ILE A 103 -5.87 -14.17 10.05
C ILE A 103 -6.94 -15.25 10.16
N HIS A 104 -8.08 -15.01 9.56
CA HIS A 104 -9.25 -15.90 9.69
C HIS A 104 -9.44 -16.86 8.53
N ILE A 105 -8.43 -17.02 7.74
CA ILE A 105 -8.49 -17.91 6.59
C ILE A 105 -7.96 -19.27 6.93
#